data_9410a576a2b401a200577d9de41fa407
#
_entry.id   9410a576a2b401a200577d9de41fa407
#
_cell.length_a   1.000
_cell.length_b   1.000
_cell.length_c   1.000
_cell.angle_alpha   90.00
_cell.angle_beta   90.00
_cell.angle_gamma   90.00
#
_symmetry.space_group_name_H-M   'P 1'
#
loop_
_entity.id
_entity.type
_entity.pdbx_description
1 polymer ?
#
loop_
_entity_poly.entity_id
_entity_poly.type
_entity_poly.pdbx_seq_one_letter_code
_entity_poly.pdbx_strand_id
1 'polypeptide(L)'
;MTDKLSHEYTPGLHGHITHTELASIDPEATREWCAAVFPWTFQPPFQGPQGDYHLFAYSGQGGGGIRRTADGESPGSTPTVHVDDADVTYRAALLAGAESLAEPHDVMPGVRVAVVRAPGGVVIALSGPTA
;
A
#
# COMPACT_ATOMS: atom_id res chain seq x y z
N MET A 1 -18.19 -4.48 12.17
CA MET A 1 -17.87 -3.69 11.69
C MET A 1 -16.91 -3.88 10.80
N THR A 2 -17.00 -3.60 9.89
CA THR A 2 -16.06 -3.84 9.05
C THR A 2 -14.82 -3.32 9.48
N ASP A 3 -13.94 -4.06 9.44
CA ASP A 3 -12.75 -3.65 9.77
C ASP A 3 -12.14 -2.85 8.74
N LYS A 4 -11.83 -1.73 8.99
CA LYS A 4 -11.33 -0.84 8.04
C LYS A 4 -9.87 -0.93 7.90
N LEU A 5 -9.32 -1.96 7.70
CA LEU A 5 -7.90 -2.18 7.66
C LEU A 5 -7.16 -1.29 6.70
N SER A 6 -7.47 -0.04 6.73
CA SER A 6 -6.74 1.00 6.03
C SER A 6 -6.82 1.03 4.54
N HIS A 7 -7.65 0.18 3.95
CA HIS A 7 -7.77 0.20 2.52
C HIS A 7 -8.94 1.02 2.02
N GLU A 8 -9.83 1.47 2.88
CA GLU A 8 -10.94 2.30 2.46
C GLU A 8 -10.57 3.76 2.58
N TYR A 9 -11.06 4.56 1.64
CA TYR A 9 -10.81 5.99 1.69
C TYR A 9 -11.42 6.59 2.95
N THR A 10 -10.65 7.41 3.64
CA THR A 10 -11.10 8.14 4.83
C THR A 10 -10.93 9.62 4.55
N PRO A 11 -12.02 10.40 4.55
CA PRO A 11 -11.90 11.84 4.28
C PRO A 11 -10.97 12.53 5.28
N GLY A 12 -10.27 13.53 4.80
CA GLY A 12 -9.39 14.33 5.67
C GLY A 12 -7.99 13.79 5.80
N LEU A 13 -7.67 12.69 5.12
CA LEU A 13 -6.34 12.10 5.22
C LEU A 13 -5.49 12.31 3.97
N HIS A 14 -5.88 13.26 3.10
CA HIS A 14 -5.11 13.53 1.89
C HIS A 14 -3.66 13.88 2.25
N GLY A 15 -2.73 13.16 1.66
CA GLY A 15 -1.30 13.35 1.93
C GLY A 15 -0.77 12.51 3.09
N HIS A 16 -1.63 11.80 3.81
CA HIS A 16 -1.17 10.96 4.91
C HIS A 16 -0.69 9.61 4.39
N ILE A 17 0.36 9.08 4.98
CA ILE A 17 0.79 7.72 4.70
C ILE A 17 -0.04 6.81 5.59
N THR A 18 -0.98 6.08 4.99
CA THR A 18 -1.91 5.24 5.76
C THR A 18 -1.69 3.75 5.54
N HIS A 19 -0.81 3.37 4.61
CA HIS A 19 -0.56 1.97 4.29
C HIS A 19 0.91 1.80 3.93
N THR A 20 1.52 0.72 4.40
CA THR A 20 2.90 0.40 4.06
C THR A 20 2.94 -1.01 3.48
N GLU A 21 3.49 -1.16 2.27
CA GLU A 21 3.65 -2.45 1.67
C GLU A 21 5.02 -2.97 2.03
N LEU A 22 5.10 -4.14 2.64
CA LEU A 22 6.37 -4.76 2.99
C LEU A 22 6.61 -5.93 2.05
N ALA A 23 7.65 -5.84 1.24
CA ALA A 23 8.03 -6.91 0.32
C ALA A 23 9.10 -7.76 1.00
N SER A 24 8.87 -9.05 1.10
CA SER A 24 9.74 -9.94 1.86
C SER A 24 10.10 -11.16 1.04
N ILE A 25 11.32 -11.66 1.23
CA ILE A 25 11.74 -12.91 0.62
C ILE A 25 11.00 -14.07 1.28
N ASP A 26 10.60 -13.89 2.55
CA ASP A 26 9.87 -14.91 3.30
C ASP A 26 8.75 -14.22 4.07
N PRO A 27 7.59 -13.98 3.43
CA PRO A 27 6.51 -13.23 4.07
C PRO A 27 5.99 -13.84 5.36
N GLU A 28 5.97 -15.16 5.46
CA GLU A 28 5.53 -15.83 6.67
C GLU A 28 6.44 -15.51 7.84
N ALA A 29 7.75 -15.57 7.62
CA ALA A 29 8.70 -15.27 8.67
C ALA A 29 8.61 -13.81 9.09
N THR A 30 8.44 -12.90 8.12
CA THR A 30 8.30 -11.48 8.43
C THR A 30 7.02 -11.24 9.24
N ARG A 31 5.92 -11.89 8.84
CA ARG A 31 4.66 -11.75 9.55
C ARG A 31 4.78 -12.24 10.99
N GLU A 32 5.38 -13.40 11.19
CA GLU A 32 5.54 -13.94 12.53
C GLU A 32 6.39 -13.04 13.41
N TRP A 33 7.45 -12.50 12.84
CA TRP A 33 8.31 -11.59 13.58
C TRP A 33 7.56 -10.31 13.96
N CYS A 34 6.82 -9.72 13.03
CA CYS A 34 6.06 -8.52 13.30
C CYS A 34 4.98 -8.77 14.35
N ALA A 35 4.32 -9.92 14.29
CA ALA A 35 3.28 -10.26 15.24
C ALA A 35 3.84 -10.45 16.65
N ALA A 36 5.07 -10.93 16.75
CA ALA A 36 5.71 -11.15 18.04
C ALA A 36 6.23 -9.84 18.65
N VAL A 37 6.61 -8.89 17.80
CA VAL A 37 7.31 -7.68 18.26
C VAL A 37 6.36 -6.49 18.41
N PHE A 38 5.35 -6.39 17.54
CA PHE A 38 4.46 -5.24 17.51
C PHE A 38 3.02 -5.65 17.83
N PRO A 39 2.22 -4.76 18.40
CA PRO A 39 0.82 -5.07 18.71
C PRO A 39 -0.07 -4.90 17.47
N TRP A 40 0.39 -5.36 16.32
CA TRP A 40 -0.36 -5.26 15.08
C TRP A 40 -1.38 -6.39 14.99
N THR A 41 -2.52 -6.10 14.39
CA THR A 41 -3.58 -7.08 14.17
C THR A 41 -3.49 -7.59 12.75
N PHE A 42 -3.43 -8.91 12.58
CA PHE A 42 -3.31 -9.52 11.27
C PHE A 42 -4.60 -10.21 10.85
N GLN A 43 -4.92 -10.10 9.56
CA GLN A 43 -6.01 -10.84 8.96
C GLN A 43 -5.51 -12.19 8.47
N PRO A 44 -6.39 -13.17 8.27
CA PRO A 44 -6.00 -14.39 7.57
C PRO A 44 -5.45 -14.03 6.19
N PRO A 45 -4.43 -14.72 5.70
CA PRO A 45 -3.85 -14.37 4.41
C PRO A 45 -4.83 -14.59 3.27
N PHE A 46 -4.71 -13.78 2.21
CA PHE A 46 -5.48 -14.00 1.00
C PHE A 46 -4.53 -13.97 -0.20
N GLN A 47 -5.01 -14.49 -1.33
CA GLN A 47 -4.15 -14.60 -2.50
C GLN A 47 -4.01 -13.27 -3.20
N GLY A 48 -2.78 -12.84 -3.37
CA GLY A 48 -2.44 -11.67 -4.15
C GLY A 48 -1.60 -12.09 -5.36
N PRO A 49 -1.14 -11.12 -6.17
CA PRO A 49 -0.35 -11.43 -7.35
C PRO A 49 0.96 -12.15 -7.05
N GLN A 50 1.51 -11.96 -5.85
CA GLN A 50 2.77 -12.57 -5.45
C GLN A 50 2.57 -13.72 -4.46
N GLY A 51 1.38 -14.32 -4.39
CA GLY A 51 1.06 -15.37 -3.44
C GLY A 51 0.32 -14.81 -2.23
N ASP A 52 0.52 -15.41 -1.08
CA ASP A 52 -0.18 -14.98 0.13
C ASP A 52 0.14 -13.54 0.47
N TYR A 53 -0.92 -12.77 0.76
CA TYR A 53 -0.82 -11.39 1.17
C TYR A 53 -1.33 -11.29 2.60
N HIS A 54 -0.49 -10.79 3.50
CA HIS A 54 -0.81 -10.71 4.93
C HIS A 54 -1.13 -9.28 5.30
N LEU A 55 -2.40 -8.98 5.44
CA LEU A 55 -2.87 -7.63 5.76
C LEU A 55 -2.81 -7.41 7.25
N PHE A 56 -2.32 -6.25 7.67
CA PHE A 56 -2.27 -5.91 9.09
C PHE A 56 -2.74 -4.48 9.33
N ALA A 57 -3.13 -4.21 10.58
CA ALA A 57 -3.51 -2.87 11.01
C ALA A 57 -2.77 -2.54 12.30
N TYR A 58 -2.32 -1.29 12.42
CA TYR A 58 -1.75 -0.79 13.67
C TYR A 58 -2.67 0.25 14.30
N SER A 59 -3.69 0.70 13.58
CA SER A 59 -4.68 1.63 14.11
C SER A 59 -5.91 1.57 13.21
N GLY A 60 -6.95 2.31 13.56
CA GLY A 60 -8.12 2.41 12.70
C GLY A 60 -7.89 3.17 11.42
N GLN A 61 -6.75 3.84 11.29
CA GLN A 61 -6.45 4.67 10.13
C GLN A 61 -5.22 4.22 9.36
N GLY A 62 -4.58 3.15 9.77
CA GLY A 62 -3.36 2.76 9.10
C GLY A 62 -3.01 1.32 9.32
N GLY A 63 -2.23 0.80 8.39
CA GLY A 63 -1.75 -0.56 8.44
C GLY A 63 -0.90 -0.84 7.23
N GLY A 64 -0.95 -2.07 6.74
CA GLY A 64 -0.17 -2.42 5.58
C GLY A 64 -0.39 -3.86 5.17
N GLY A 65 0.50 -4.32 4.32
CA GLY A 65 0.48 -5.70 3.88
C GLY A 65 1.88 -6.23 3.74
N ILE A 66 2.04 -7.52 3.95
CA ILE A 66 3.30 -8.21 3.76
C ILE A 66 3.10 -9.19 2.62
N ARG A 67 3.97 -9.12 1.63
CA ARG A 67 3.91 -9.99 0.46
C ARG A 67 5.31 -10.43 0.06
N ARG A 68 5.36 -11.39 -0.84
CA ARG A 68 6.64 -11.80 -1.38
C ARG A 68 7.14 -10.75 -2.37
N THR A 69 8.45 -10.61 -2.45
CA THR A 69 9.07 -9.74 -3.45
C THR A 69 8.69 -10.22 -4.86
N ALA A 70 8.50 -9.27 -5.76
CA ALA A 70 8.34 -9.56 -7.18
C ALA A 70 9.72 -9.86 -7.79
N ASP A 71 9.72 -10.36 -9.02
CA ASP A 71 10.97 -10.65 -9.71
C ASP A 71 11.79 -9.37 -9.83
N GLY A 72 13.03 -9.44 -9.40
CA GLY A 72 13.93 -8.30 -9.45
C GLY A 72 13.72 -7.26 -8.36
N GLU A 73 12.78 -7.46 -7.49
CA GLU A 73 12.51 -6.52 -6.40
C GLU A 73 13.35 -6.89 -5.19
N SER A 74 13.96 -5.89 -4.56
CA SER A 74 14.67 -6.09 -3.30
C SER A 74 13.68 -6.01 -2.14
N PRO A 75 13.94 -6.72 -1.04
CA PRO A 75 13.10 -6.56 0.16
C PRO A 75 13.09 -5.11 0.62
N GLY A 76 11.95 -4.67 1.12
CA GLY A 76 11.81 -3.29 1.59
C GLY A 76 10.38 -2.90 1.75
N SER A 77 10.14 -1.60 1.88
CA SER A 77 8.80 -1.09 2.07
C SER A 77 8.46 0.00 1.07
N THR A 78 7.20 0.09 0.72
CA THR A 78 6.68 1.15 -0.14
C THR A 78 5.57 1.84 0.62
N PRO A 79 5.71 3.14 0.90
CA PRO A 79 4.64 3.87 1.55
C PRO A 79 3.50 4.12 0.56
N THR A 80 2.28 4.08 1.06
CA THR A 80 1.11 4.44 0.28
C THR A 80 0.49 5.69 0.86
N VAL A 81 0.39 6.73 0.04
CA VAL A 81 -0.16 8.01 0.44
C VAL A 81 -1.65 8.02 0.11
N HIS A 82 -2.45 8.36 1.11
CA HIS A 82 -3.89 8.48 0.95
C HIS A 82 -4.19 9.79 0.24
N VAL A 83 -4.96 9.74 -0.85
CA VAL A 83 -5.25 10.94 -1.64
C VAL A 83 -6.74 10.99 -1.96
N ASP A 84 -7.25 12.21 -2.21
CA ASP A 84 -8.65 12.39 -2.53
C ASP A 84 -9.02 11.86 -3.91
N ASP A 85 -8.06 11.89 -4.84
CA ASP A 85 -8.31 11.47 -6.22
C ASP A 85 -6.99 10.95 -6.80
N ALA A 86 -6.92 9.65 -6.99
CA ALA A 86 -5.68 9.02 -7.45
C ALA A 86 -5.29 9.48 -8.85
N ASP A 87 -6.26 9.70 -9.75
CA ASP A 87 -5.95 10.14 -11.10
C ASP A 87 -5.38 11.55 -11.14
N VAL A 88 -5.97 12.45 -10.36
CA VAL A 88 -5.49 13.83 -10.29
C VAL A 88 -4.10 13.89 -9.69
N THR A 89 -3.88 13.17 -8.59
CA THR A 89 -2.58 13.19 -7.92
C THR A 89 -1.52 12.51 -8.77
N TYR A 90 -1.89 11.43 -9.47
CA TYR A 90 -0.96 10.75 -10.36
C TYR A 90 -0.49 11.70 -11.48
N ARG A 91 -1.42 12.42 -12.12
CA ARG A 91 -1.04 13.36 -13.17
C ARG A 91 -0.15 14.48 -12.63
N ALA A 92 -0.47 14.98 -11.43
CA ALA A 92 0.36 16.00 -10.81
C ALA A 92 1.77 15.48 -10.51
N ALA A 93 1.87 14.22 -10.10
CA ALA A 93 3.16 13.60 -9.83
C ALA A 93 4.01 13.54 -11.08
N LEU A 94 3.43 13.13 -12.21
CA LEU A 94 4.17 13.05 -13.46
C LEU A 94 4.61 14.43 -13.93
N LEU A 95 3.73 15.43 -13.81
CA LEU A 95 4.08 16.80 -14.18
C LEU A 95 5.21 17.35 -13.31
N ALA A 96 5.31 16.88 -12.09
CA ALA A 96 6.36 17.31 -11.17
C ALA A 96 7.65 16.50 -11.30
N GLY A 97 7.70 15.55 -12.24
CA GLY A 97 8.95 14.85 -12.54
C GLY A 97 9.01 13.38 -12.14
N ALA A 98 7.91 12.81 -11.66
CA ALA A 98 7.91 11.39 -11.30
C ALA A 98 7.79 10.52 -12.55
N GLU A 99 8.26 9.29 -12.42
CA GLU A 99 8.12 8.26 -13.45
C GLU A 99 6.94 7.37 -13.08
N SER A 100 6.11 7.00 -14.06
CA SER A 100 4.99 6.09 -13.81
C SER A 100 5.49 4.66 -13.70
N LEU A 101 5.09 3.99 -12.62
CA LEU A 101 5.34 2.55 -12.47
C LEU A 101 4.04 1.77 -12.64
N ALA A 102 2.91 2.34 -12.26
CA ALA A 102 1.60 1.76 -12.51
C ALA A 102 0.58 2.89 -12.61
N GLU A 103 -0.16 2.91 -13.71
CA GLU A 103 -1.21 3.90 -13.91
C GLU A 103 -2.36 3.63 -12.93
N PRO A 104 -3.19 4.64 -12.65
CA PRO A 104 -4.31 4.43 -11.74
C PRO A 104 -5.20 3.28 -12.19
N HIS A 105 -5.50 2.39 -11.28
CA HIS A 105 -6.37 1.25 -11.54
C HIS A 105 -7.05 0.82 -10.25
N ASP A 106 -8.21 0.20 -10.38
CA ASP A 106 -8.97 -0.27 -9.21
C ASP A 106 -8.40 -1.61 -8.77
N VAL A 107 -8.06 -1.71 -7.48
CA VAL A 107 -7.54 -2.96 -6.93
C VAL A 107 -8.61 -3.72 -6.17
N MET A 108 -9.64 -3.01 -5.73
CA MET A 108 -10.82 -3.61 -5.11
C MET A 108 -11.90 -2.53 -5.09
N PRO A 109 -13.17 -2.88 -4.79
CA PRO A 109 -14.21 -1.86 -4.73
C PRO A 109 -13.83 -0.76 -3.75
N GLY A 110 -13.93 0.48 -4.20
CA GLY A 110 -13.63 1.63 -3.38
C GLY A 110 -12.17 2.03 -3.29
N VAL A 111 -11.25 1.27 -3.90
CA VAL A 111 -9.82 1.55 -3.78
C VAL A 111 -9.16 1.59 -5.16
N ARG A 112 -8.63 2.76 -5.50
CA ARG A 112 -7.93 2.99 -6.75
C ARG A 112 -6.50 3.38 -6.45
N VAL A 113 -5.54 2.71 -7.07
CA VAL A 113 -4.12 2.83 -6.73
C VAL A 113 -3.31 3.20 -7.95
N ALA A 114 -2.29 4.00 -7.76
CA ALA A 114 -1.26 4.27 -8.76
C ALA A 114 0.09 4.18 -8.08
N VAL A 115 1.14 3.93 -8.84
CA VAL A 115 2.48 3.83 -8.27
C VAL A 115 3.42 4.66 -9.13
N VAL A 116 4.23 5.47 -8.49
CA VAL A 116 5.19 6.33 -9.18
C VAL A 116 6.56 6.21 -8.51
N ARG A 117 7.58 6.56 -9.28
CA ARG A 117 8.92 6.73 -8.74
C ARG A 117 9.21 8.22 -8.70
N ALA A 118 9.34 8.75 -7.51
CA ALA A 118 9.60 10.17 -7.32
C ALA A 118 11.02 10.53 -7.76
N PRO A 119 11.29 11.81 -8.04
CA PRO A 119 12.67 12.24 -8.26
C PRO A 119 13.54 11.79 -7.10
N GLY A 120 14.71 11.25 -7.40
CA GLY A 120 15.57 10.66 -6.40
C GLY A 120 15.43 9.16 -6.28
N GLY A 121 14.41 8.57 -6.97
CA GLY A 121 14.29 7.13 -7.06
C GLY A 121 13.35 6.46 -6.07
N VAL A 122 12.68 7.23 -5.22
CA VAL A 122 11.82 6.65 -4.19
C VAL A 122 10.48 6.23 -4.78
N VAL A 123 10.08 5.00 -4.51
CA VAL A 123 8.78 4.49 -4.98
C VAL A 123 7.72 4.85 -3.97
N ILE A 124 6.63 5.43 -4.44
CA ILE A 124 5.50 5.85 -3.61
C ILE A 124 4.22 5.41 -4.31
N ALA A 125 3.34 4.77 -3.56
CA ALA A 125 2.03 4.42 -4.07
C ALA A 125 1.01 5.47 -3.62
N LEU A 126 -0.03 5.66 -4.44
CA LEU A 126 -1.13 6.58 -4.16
C LEU A 126 -2.38 5.76 -4.06
N SER A 127 -3.23 6.04 -3.08
CA SER A 127 -4.47 5.28 -2.91
C SER A 127 -5.62 6.25 -2.65
N GLY A 128 -6.66 6.15 -3.44
CA GLY A 128 -7.84 7.00 -3.28
C GLY A 128 -9.12 6.23 -3.59
N PRO A 129 -10.26 6.90 -3.51
CA PRO A 129 -11.52 6.23 -3.81
C PRO A 129 -11.67 5.98 -5.30
N THR A 130 -12.47 4.98 -5.65
CA THR A 130 -12.86 4.79 -7.04
C THR A 130 -13.85 5.87 -7.43
N ALA A 131 -13.87 6.18 -8.71
CA ALA A 131 -14.77 7.22 -9.21
C ALA A 131 -16.23 6.80 -9.10
#